data_f0838252b2f90daaa6cfc6a5a6ef9a01
#
_entry.id   f0838252b2f90daaa6cfc6a5a6ef9a01
#
_cell.length_a   1.000
_cell.length_b   1.000
_cell.length_c   1.000
_cell.angle_alpha   90.00
_cell.angle_beta   90.00
_cell.angle_gamma   90.00
#
_symmetry.space_group_name_H-M   'P 1'
#
loop_
_entity.id
_entity.type
_entity.pdbx_description
1 polymer ?
#
loop_
_entity_poly.entity_id
_entity_poly.type
_entity_poly.pdbx_seq_one_letter_code
_entity_poly.pdbx_strand_id
1 'polypeptide(L)'
;DLSEKNAEEKQRVYTVAIDEYRANFATMDEVESFLEKVKASADEADEYGAVIADQGSHVSGILTASLARRDAGAAADEKAPEEAQASLPQAGISAYVICTLEEAFADPKATYETGILDMEFVERVNVFENYVDADQIADVDEQVAEVTKEKETNKIYEIQPGDCLSVIAQEHDTSVAAIIALNGLSGEDAVISAGEELILSVPQPDISLRISEGVVYEEDYTAEPEIVPNDSWYTTDEVVLAGGTTGHREVNMVVTTENGIETERSMIHQTILTESTPAVIERGTKIPPTYIKPLIGGRVSSGFGRRWGRMHKGIDWACPTEIG
;
A
#
# COMPACT_ATOMS: atom_id res chain seq x y z
N ASP A 1 13.02 35.00 -48.58
CA ASP A 1 12.60 33.80 -49.34
C ASP A 1 13.07 32.48 -48.75
N LEU A 2 13.78 32.49 -47.64
CA LEU A 2 14.05 31.29 -46.81
C LEU A 2 13.17 31.22 -45.59
N SER A 3 12.34 32.24 -45.30
CA SER A 3 11.40 32.30 -44.19
C SER A 3 10.01 31.74 -44.52
N GLU A 4 9.71 31.49 -45.78
CA GLU A 4 8.42 30.90 -46.21
C GLU A 4 8.44 29.37 -46.41
N LYS A 5 9.60 28.74 -46.24
CA LYS A 5 9.75 27.28 -46.43
C LYS A 5 9.67 26.44 -45.16
N ASN A 6 9.50 27.04 -43.99
CA ASN A 6 9.43 26.36 -42.70
C ASN A 6 8.16 26.68 -41.90
N ALA A 7 7.06 26.95 -42.55
CA ALA A 7 5.76 26.67 -41.94
C ALA A 7 5.47 25.18 -42.16
N GLU A 8 6.16 24.31 -41.46
CA GLU A 8 5.69 22.93 -41.27
C GLU A 8 4.30 23.03 -40.72
N GLU A 9 3.30 22.53 -41.51
CA GLU A 9 1.90 22.53 -41.10
C GLU A 9 1.78 21.65 -39.89
N LYS A 10 1.71 22.26 -38.70
CA LYS A 10 1.45 21.54 -37.45
C LYS A 10 0.13 20.81 -37.58
N GLN A 11 0.14 19.54 -37.21
CA GLN A 11 -1.03 18.71 -37.21
C GLN A 11 -1.72 18.78 -35.84
N ARG A 12 -3.05 18.83 -35.89
CA ARG A 12 -3.88 18.71 -34.68
C ARG A 12 -3.81 17.29 -34.17
N VAL A 13 -3.51 17.15 -32.90
CA VAL A 13 -3.35 15.86 -32.20
C VAL A 13 -4.02 15.92 -30.84
N TYR A 14 -4.15 14.77 -30.20
CA TYR A 14 -4.54 14.62 -28.81
C TYR A 14 -3.32 14.18 -28.00
N THR A 15 -2.92 14.98 -27.04
CA THR A 15 -1.82 14.67 -26.13
C THR A 15 -2.35 14.00 -24.88
N VAL A 16 -1.87 12.80 -24.59
CA VAL A 16 -2.02 12.11 -23.30
C VAL A 16 -0.90 12.56 -22.41
N ALA A 17 -1.23 13.00 -21.21
CA ALA A 17 -0.28 13.48 -20.21
C ALA A 17 -0.50 12.76 -18.88
N ILE A 18 0.55 12.07 -18.38
CA ILE A 18 0.59 11.33 -17.13
C ILE A 18 1.85 11.78 -16.43
N ASP A 19 1.74 12.58 -15.38
CA ASP A 19 2.85 13.23 -14.70
C ASP A 19 3.87 13.86 -15.67
N GLU A 20 5.08 13.30 -15.81
CA GLU A 20 6.10 13.76 -16.74
C GLU A 20 5.99 13.14 -18.14
N TYR A 21 5.26 12.04 -18.27
CA TYR A 21 5.06 11.35 -19.55
C TYR A 21 4.13 12.13 -20.47
N ARG A 22 4.44 12.15 -21.77
CA ARG A 22 3.63 12.80 -22.83
C ARG A 22 3.70 11.97 -24.11
N ALA A 23 2.53 11.66 -24.67
CA ALA A 23 2.38 11.04 -25.98
C ALA A 23 1.34 11.76 -26.82
N ASN A 24 1.58 11.90 -28.12
CA ASN A 24 0.69 12.58 -29.05
C ASN A 24 0.09 11.59 -30.03
N PHE A 25 -1.22 11.52 -30.10
CA PHE A 25 -1.98 10.64 -30.99
C PHE A 25 -2.75 11.45 -32.03
N ALA A 26 -2.86 10.95 -33.26
CA ALA A 26 -3.52 11.68 -34.35
C ALA A 26 -5.03 11.83 -34.13
N THR A 27 -5.66 10.85 -33.48
CA THR A 27 -7.13 10.81 -33.27
C THR A 27 -7.47 10.45 -31.81
N MET A 28 -8.71 10.78 -31.42
CA MET A 28 -9.24 10.37 -30.11
C MET A 28 -9.40 8.84 -30.03
N ASP A 29 -9.75 8.18 -31.14
CA ASP A 29 -9.87 6.72 -31.21
C ASP A 29 -8.51 6.01 -30.89
N GLU A 30 -7.39 6.64 -31.28
CA GLU A 30 -6.05 6.14 -30.93
C GLU A 30 -5.76 6.33 -29.44
N VAL A 31 -6.21 7.43 -28.81
CA VAL A 31 -6.11 7.62 -27.35
C VAL A 31 -6.93 6.57 -26.62
N GLU A 32 -8.18 6.31 -27.05
CA GLU A 32 -9.01 5.26 -26.46
C GLU A 32 -8.36 3.89 -26.63
N SER A 33 -7.84 3.58 -27.83
CA SER A 33 -7.12 2.32 -28.10
C SER A 33 -5.87 2.17 -27.22
N PHE A 34 -5.14 3.25 -26.98
CA PHE A 34 -3.99 3.26 -26.08
C PHE A 34 -4.40 2.89 -24.65
N LEU A 35 -5.41 3.54 -24.08
CA LEU A 35 -5.90 3.29 -22.72
C LEU A 35 -6.48 1.88 -22.56
N GLU A 36 -7.24 1.41 -23.57
CA GLU A 36 -7.79 0.04 -23.59
C GLU A 36 -6.68 -1.03 -23.60
N LYS A 37 -5.60 -0.80 -24.36
CA LYS A 37 -4.45 -1.72 -24.38
C LYS A 37 -3.66 -1.70 -23.09
N VAL A 38 -3.54 -0.54 -22.43
CA VAL A 38 -2.87 -0.44 -21.11
C VAL A 38 -3.59 -1.32 -20.09
N LYS A 39 -4.92 -1.30 -20.02
CA LYS A 39 -5.70 -2.11 -19.08
C LYS A 39 -5.78 -3.60 -19.45
N ALA A 40 -5.60 -3.94 -20.72
CA ALA A 40 -5.92 -5.28 -21.25
C ALA A 40 -5.17 -6.42 -20.55
N SER A 41 -4.00 -6.16 -20.00
CA SER A 41 -3.24 -7.17 -19.23
C SER A 41 -3.87 -7.52 -17.88
N ALA A 42 -4.72 -6.64 -17.35
CA ALA A 42 -5.33 -6.77 -16.04
C ALA A 42 -6.84 -7.05 -16.09
N ASP A 43 -7.48 -6.82 -17.23
CA ASP A 43 -8.92 -7.02 -17.48
C ASP A 43 -9.11 -8.00 -18.65
N GLU A 44 -8.82 -9.28 -18.42
CA GLU A 44 -8.96 -10.32 -19.44
C GLU A 44 -10.42 -10.52 -19.90
N ALA A 45 -11.39 -10.24 -19.03
CA ALA A 45 -12.81 -10.37 -19.32
C ALA A 45 -13.38 -9.15 -20.06
N ASP A 46 -12.61 -8.07 -20.21
CA ASP A 46 -13.01 -6.80 -20.82
C ASP A 46 -14.27 -6.19 -20.18
N GLU A 47 -14.34 -6.27 -18.85
CA GLU A 47 -15.48 -5.75 -18.08
C GLU A 47 -15.44 -4.23 -17.92
N TYR A 48 -14.26 -3.63 -18.01
CA TYR A 48 -14.04 -2.19 -17.87
C TYR A 48 -13.73 -1.54 -19.22
N GLY A 49 -14.05 -0.26 -19.36
CA GLY A 49 -13.75 0.54 -20.55
C GLY A 49 -13.15 1.89 -20.17
N ALA A 50 -12.27 2.41 -21.02
CA ALA A 50 -11.75 3.75 -20.86
C ALA A 50 -12.84 4.78 -21.15
N VAL A 51 -13.01 5.75 -20.25
CA VAL A 51 -13.95 6.88 -20.36
C VAL A 51 -13.14 8.18 -20.31
N ILE A 52 -13.26 8.99 -21.35
CA ILE A 52 -12.61 10.30 -21.45
C ILE A 52 -13.68 11.38 -21.34
N ALA A 53 -13.67 12.12 -20.24
CA ALA A 53 -14.68 13.12 -19.94
C ALA A 53 -14.11 14.40 -19.33
N ASP A 54 -14.85 15.50 -19.44
CA ASP A 54 -14.57 16.71 -18.68
C ASP A 54 -15.05 16.52 -17.23
N GLN A 55 -14.14 16.31 -16.32
CA GLN A 55 -14.45 16.18 -14.89
C GLN A 55 -14.49 17.54 -14.17
N GLY A 56 -14.87 18.61 -14.87
CA GLY A 56 -15.05 19.93 -14.25
C GLY A 56 -13.73 20.60 -13.83
N SER A 57 -12.64 20.34 -14.54
CA SER A 57 -11.41 21.10 -14.35
C SER A 57 -11.69 22.57 -14.70
N HIS A 58 -11.22 23.52 -13.85
CA HIS A 58 -11.39 24.96 -14.09
C HIS A 58 -10.67 25.45 -15.36
N VAL A 59 -10.00 24.57 -16.10
CA VAL A 59 -9.32 24.84 -17.37
C VAL A 59 -10.11 24.15 -18.47
N SER A 60 -10.81 24.93 -19.29
CA SER A 60 -11.57 24.42 -20.45
C SER A 60 -10.61 23.74 -21.45
N GLY A 61 -10.98 22.54 -21.91
CA GLY A 61 -10.25 21.80 -22.94
C GLY A 61 -9.29 20.72 -22.44
N ILE A 62 -9.24 20.46 -21.14
CA ILE A 62 -8.54 19.30 -20.58
C ILE A 62 -9.57 18.26 -20.15
N LEU A 63 -9.50 17.07 -20.75
CA LEU A 63 -10.30 15.91 -20.39
C LEU A 63 -9.48 15.03 -19.45
N THR A 64 -10.16 14.26 -18.61
CA THR A 64 -9.52 13.24 -17.76
C THR A 64 -10.01 11.87 -18.21
N ALA A 65 -9.08 10.93 -18.36
CA ALA A 65 -9.40 9.55 -18.61
C ALA A 65 -9.53 8.78 -17.30
N SER A 66 -10.54 7.94 -17.23
CA SER A 66 -10.80 7.00 -16.12
C SER A 66 -11.27 5.67 -16.68
N LEU A 67 -11.34 4.65 -15.83
CA LEU A 67 -11.92 3.36 -16.18
C LEU A 67 -13.33 3.26 -15.57
N ALA A 68 -14.27 2.67 -16.30
CA ALA A 68 -15.63 2.44 -15.82
C ALA A 68 -16.12 1.07 -16.29
N ARG A 69 -16.93 0.41 -15.46
CA ARG A 69 -17.53 -0.88 -15.81
C ARG A 69 -18.49 -0.72 -17.00
N ARG A 70 -18.37 -1.58 -18.01
CA ARG A 70 -19.11 -1.44 -19.30
C ARG A 70 -20.62 -1.64 -19.15
N ASP A 71 -21.04 -2.41 -18.15
CA ASP A 71 -22.45 -2.66 -17.85
C ASP A 71 -23.12 -1.56 -17.02
N ALA A 72 -22.36 -0.69 -16.35
CA ALA A 72 -22.90 0.45 -15.59
C ALA A 72 -23.55 1.53 -16.48
N GLY A 73 -23.27 1.52 -17.79
CA GLY A 73 -23.83 2.49 -18.75
C GLY A 73 -25.33 2.33 -19.05
N ALA A 74 -25.97 1.23 -18.65
CA ALA A 74 -27.41 1.02 -18.87
C ALA A 74 -28.31 1.63 -17.76
N ALA A 75 -27.75 2.04 -16.63
CA ALA A 75 -28.48 2.58 -15.48
C ALA A 75 -28.41 4.12 -15.37
N ALA A 76 -27.67 4.80 -16.22
CA ALA A 76 -27.43 6.25 -16.13
C ALA A 76 -28.58 7.16 -16.66
N ASP A 77 -29.72 6.60 -17.08
CA ASP A 77 -30.84 7.36 -17.66
C ASP A 77 -32.05 7.60 -16.74
N GLU A 78 -31.93 7.30 -15.43
CA GLU A 78 -32.98 7.65 -14.44
C GLU A 78 -32.45 8.49 -13.28
N LYS A 79 -32.64 9.83 -13.42
CA LYS A 79 -32.72 10.83 -12.35
C LYS A 79 -31.64 10.79 -11.23
N ALA A 80 -30.58 11.56 -11.44
CA ALA A 80 -29.80 12.08 -10.34
C ALA A 80 -30.66 12.90 -9.35
N PRO A 81 -30.62 12.65 -8.05
CA PRO A 81 -31.18 13.58 -7.06
C PRO A 81 -30.26 14.81 -6.96
N GLU A 82 -30.85 15.96 -7.18
CA GLU A 82 -30.25 17.29 -7.09
C GLU A 82 -30.07 17.71 -5.63
N GLU A 83 -29.24 17.03 -4.85
CA GLU A 83 -28.76 17.48 -3.52
C GLU A 83 -27.63 16.58 -2.99
N ALA A 84 -26.41 16.74 -3.51
CA ALA A 84 -25.20 16.34 -2.79
C ALA A 84 -23.98 17.13 -3.26
N GLN A 85 -24.01 18.45 -3.07
CA GLN A 85 -22.79 19.26 -3.05
C GLN A 85 -22.32 19.38 -1.62
N ALA A 86 -21.44 18.47 -1.17
CA ALA A 86 -20.55 18.74 -0.03
C ALA A 86 -19.40 17.73 0.03
N SER A 87 -18.19 18.27 -0.11
CA SER A 87 -16.89 17.72 0.29
C SER A 87 -16.44 16.39 -0.32
N LEU A 88 -15.46 16.51 -1.22
CA LEU A 88 -14.59 15.43 -1.68
C LEU A 88 -13.83 14.80 -0.51
N PRO A 89 -13.88 13.49 -0.29
CA PRO A 89 -12.85 12.79 0.46
C PRO A 89 -11.66 12.54 -0.45
N GLN A 90 -10.48 12.88 0.02
CA GLN A 90 -9.21 12.44 -0.53
C GLN A 90 -9.05 10.94 -0.31
N ALA A 91 -8.48 10.29 -1.34
CA ALA A 91 -8.07 8.88 -1.41
C ALA A 91 -9.15 7.82 -1.74
N GLY A 92 -9.25 7.48 -3.00
CA GLY A 92 -9.08 6.18 -3.61
C GLY A 92 -9.97 5.02 -3.19
N ILE A 93 -11.30 5.20 -3.12
CA ILE A 93 -12.27 4.13 -3.41
C ILE A 93 -13.42 4.84 -4.12
N SER A 94 -13.79 4.39 -5.32
CA SER A 94 -14.91 4.95 -6.05
C SER A 94 -16.13 5.04 -5.13
N ALA A 95 -16.84 6.17 -5.17
CA ALA A 95 -18.06 6.37 -4.37
C ALA A 95 -19.12 5.25 -4.59
N TYR A 96 -19.04 4.56 -5.71
CA TYR A 96 -19.89 3.42 -6.05
C TYR A 96 -19.56 2.18 -5.24
N VAL A 97 -18.25 1.86 -5.04
CA VAL A 97 -17.81 0.73 -4.21
C VAL A 97 -18.15 0.98 -2.73
N ILE A 98 -18.03 2.23 -2.26
CA ILE A 98 -18.39 2.58 -0.87
C ILE A 98 -19.90 2.37 -0.63
N CYS A 99 -20.78 2.76 -1.56
CA CYS A 99 -22.21 2.52 -1.41
C CYS A 99 -22.56 1.03 -1.42
N THR A 100 -21.94 0.23 -2.30
CA THR A 100 -22.19 -1.23 -2.34
C THR A 100 -21.61 -1.96 -1.14
N LEU A 101 -20.47 -1.51 -0.60
CA LEU A 101 -19.88 -2.06 0.62
C LEU A 101 -20.70 -1.70 1.86
N GLU A 102 -21.13 -0.45 2.04
CA GLU A 102 -21.97 -0.05 3.18
C GLU A 102 -23.36 -0.71 3.15
N GLU A 103 -23.98 -0.88 1.97
CA GLU A 103 -25.22 -1.62 1.81
C GLU A 103 -25.05 -3.13 2.05
N ALA A 104 -23.92 -3.71 1.65
CA ALA A 104 -23.57 -5.11 1.91
C ALA A 104 -23.39 -5.39 3.41
N PHE A 105 -22.91 -4.45 4.21
CA PHE A 105 -22.83 -4.57 5.67
C PHE A 105 -24.19 -4.60 6.36
N ALA A 106 -25.26 -4.12 5.72
CA ALA A 106 -26.59 -4.02 6.30
C ALA A 106 -27.44 -5.29 6.13
N ASP A 107 -27.14 -6.18 5.17
CA ASP A 107 -27.92 -7.38 4.91
C ASP A 107 -27.09 -8.66 5.09
N PRO A 108 -27.36 -9.47 6.15
CA PRO A 108 -26.66 -10.75 6.38
C PRO A 108 -26.96 -11.82 5.30
N LYS A 109 -27.78 -11.51 4.31
CA LYS A 109 -28.08 -12.36 3.14
C LYS A 109 -27.54 -11.79 1.84
N ALA A 110 -26.79 -10.69 1.88
CA ALA A 110 -26.19 -10.13 0.68
C ALA A 110 -25.27 -11.16 0.03
N THR A 111 -25.46 -11.39 -1.26
CA THR A 111 -24.52 -12.16 -2.06
C THR A 111 -23.37 -11.24 -2.39
N TYR A 112 -22.18 -11.52 -1.85
CA TYR A 112 -20.99 -10.72 -2.13
C TYR A 112 -20.53 -10.99 -3.56
N GLU A 113 -20.31 -9.92 -4.31
CA GLU A 113 -19.78 -10.03 -5.66
C GLU A 113 -18.32 -10.51 -5.59
N THR A 114 -18.01 -11.48 -6.46
CA THR A 114 -16.64 -11.97 -6.69
C THR A 114 -16.14 -11.47 -8.04
N GLY A 115 -14.81 -11.34 -8.17
CA GLY A 115 -14.18 -10.79 -9.36
C GLY A 115 -13.84 -9.31 -9.19
N ILE A 116 -13.57 -8.61 -10.28
CA ILE A 116 -13.14 -7.21 -10.25
C ILE A 116 -14.33 -6.32 -9.85
N LEU A 117 -14.21 -5.70 -8.68
CA LEU A 117 -15.21 -4.77 -8.13
C LEU A 117 -14.96 -3.34 -8.61
N ASP A 118 -13.69 -2.95 -8.70
CA ASP A 118 -13.25 -1.64 -9.15
C ASP A 118 -11.89 -1.70 -9.84
N MET A 119 -11.68 -0.82 -10.82
CA MET A 119 -10.43 -0.67 -11.54
C MET A 119 -10.22 0.81 -11.87
N GLU A 120 -9.05 1.32 -11.52
CA GLU A 120 -8.70 2.73 -11.77
C GLU A 120 -7.24 2.89 -12.18
N PHE A 121 -6.94 3.98 -12.87
CA PHE A 121 -5.56 4.45 -13.03
C PHE A 121 -5.12 5.15 -11.74
N VAL A 122 -3.96 4.80 -11.22
CA VAL A 122 -3.40 5.43 -10.01
C VAL A 122 -2.99 6.87 -10.30
N GLU A 123 -2.33 7.07 -11.44
CA GLU A 123 -1.91 8.38 -11.91
C GLU A 123 -3.06 9.08 -12.65
N ARG A 124 -3.05 10.40 -12.57
CA ARG A 124 -4.04 11.19 -13.27
C ARG A 124 -3.72 11.28 -14.78
N VAL A 125 -4.56 10.70 -15.59
CA VAL A 125 -4.43 10.70 -17.05
C VAL A 125 -5.22 11.88 -17.64
N ASN A 126 -4.50 12.89 -18.16
CA ASN A 126 -5.10 14.04 -18.81
C ASN A 126 -5.00 13.92 -20.33
N VAL A 127 -6.03 14.33 -21.03
CA VAL A 127 -6.10 14.35 -22.50
C VAL A 127 -6.48 15.74 -22.97
N PHE A 128 -5.73 16.32 -23.91
CA PHE A 128 -6.03 17.65 -24.45
C PHE A 128 -5.57 17.78 -25.90
N GLU A 129 -6.23 18.69 -26.61
CA GLU A 129 -5.83 19.02 -27.98
C GLU A 129 -4.51 19.78 -28.02
N ASN A 130 -3.66 19.43 -28.98
CA ASN A 130 -2.37 20.05 -29.20
C ASN A 130 -2.07 20.16 -30.70
N TYR A 131 -1.03 20.93 -31.07
CA TYR A 131 -0.57 21.10 -32.46
C TYR A 131 0.94 20.83 -32.48
N VAL A 132 1.32 19.72 -33.13
CA VAL A 132 2.71 19.24 -33.18
C VAL A 132 3.15 18.99 -34.62
N ASP A 133 4.44 18.81 -34.81
CA ASP A 133 4.99 18.40 -36.09
C ASP A 133 4.68 16.90 -36.34
N ALA A 134 4.57 16.49 -37.58
CA ALA A 134 4.12 15.15 -37.96
C ALA A 134 5.01 14.02 -37.40
N ASP A 135 6.28 14.30 -37.17
CA ASP A 135 7.28 13.38 -36.59
C ASP A 135 7.13 13.17 -35.07
N GLN A 136 6.28 13.99 -34.44
CA GLN A 136 5.95 13.90 -33.00
C GLN A 136 4.68 13.07 -32.71
N ILE A 137 4.04 12.54 -33.74
CA ILE A 137 2.88 11.64 -33.60
C ILE A 137 3.40 10.24 -33.31
N ALA A 138 2.92 9.65 -32.22
CA ALA A 138 3.40 8.39 -31.69
C ALA A 138 2.55 7.20 -32.20
N ASP A 139 3.18 6.03 -32.28
CA ASP A 139 2.50 4.77 -32.49
C ASP A 139 1.90 4.23 -31.17
N VAL A 140 0.67 3.74 -31.23
CA VAL A 140 -0.07 3.29 -30.03
C VAL A 140 0.64 2.12 -29.34
N ASP A 141 1.10 1.12 -30.08
CA ASP A 141 1.69 -0.10 -29.49
C ASP A 141 3.05 0.21 -28.87
N GLU A 142 3.84 1.09 -29.51
CA GLU A 142 5.09 1.55 -28.98
C GLU A 142 4.90 2.33 -27.65
N GLN A 143 3.89 3.19 -27.59
CA GLN A 143 3.61 3.97 -26.39
C GLN A 143 3.04 3.12 -25.24
N VAL A 144 2.22 2.12 -25.54
CA VAL A 144 1.80 1.14 -24.52
C VAL A 144 3.00 0.45 -23.88
N ALA A 145 3.92 -0.04 -24.70
CA ALA A 145 5.14 -0.69 -24.20
C ALA A 145 6.05 0.26 -23.39
N GLU A 146 6.09 1.54 -23.76
CA GLU A 146 6.91 2.54 -23.05
C GLU A 146 6.31 2.95 -21.71
N VAL A 147 4.98 3.19 -21.65
CA VAL A 147 4.28 3.67 -20.44
C VAL A 147 4.12 2.58 -19.37
N THR A 148 4.04 1.31 -19.80
CA THR A 148 3.94 0.17 -18.88
C THR A 148 5.30 -0.39 -18.44
N LYS A 149 6.37 0.14 -19.02
CA LYS A 149 7.72 -0.28 -18.67
C LYS A 149 8.12 0.28 -17.31
N GLU A 150 8.60 -0.60 -16.43
CA GLU A 150 9.17 -0.19 -15.15
C GLU A 150 10.38 0.72 -15.33
N LYS A 151 10.35 1.86 -14.67
CA LYS A 151 11.41 2.87 -14.60
C LYS A 151 11.73 3.13 -13.14
N GLU A 152 12.99 3.42 -12.85
CA GLU A 152 13.41 3.83 -11.51
C GLU A 152 12.78 5.19 -11.16
N THR A 153 11.83 5.20 -10.25
CA THR A 153 11.10 6.39 -9.81
C THR A 153 11.37 6.66 -8.34
N ASN A 154 11.56 7.93 -7.99
CA ASN A 154 11.74 8.32 -6.60
C ASN A 154 10.40 8.47 -5.90
N LYS A 155 10.20 7.72 -4.81
CA LYS A 155 9.02 7.76 -3.95
C LYS A 155 9.42 8.21 -2.55
N ILE A 156 8.60 9.05 -1.91
CA ILE A 156 8.78 9.42 -0.51
C ILE A 156 8.10 8.37 0.35
N TYR A 157 8.85 7.81 1.30
CA TYR A 157 8.39 6.84 2.28
C TYR A 157 8.53 7.41 3.69
N GLU A 158 7.46 7.40 4.48
CA GLU A 158 7.49 7.75 5.90
C GLU A 158 7.82 6.52 6.74
N ILE A 159 8.92 6.59 7.48
CA ILE A 159 9.44 5.49 8.31
C ILE A 159 8.43 5.13 9.39
N GLN A 160 8.07 3.85 9.47
CA GLN A 160 7.16 3.32 10.47
C GLN A 160 7.92 2.80 11.72
N PRO A 161 7.25 2.74 12.89
CA PRO A 161 7.85 2.16 14.09
C PRO A 161 8.23 0.70 13.90
N GLY A 162 9.53 0.40 14.02
CA GLY A 162 10.09 -0.95 13.86
C GLY A 162 10.82 -1.17 12.54
N ASP A 163 10.81 -0.19 11.63
CA ASP A 163 11.51 -0.27 10.37
C ASP A 163 13.03 -0.27 10.52
N CYS A 164 13.68 -0.93 9.58
CA CYS A 164 15.10 -0.81 9.33
C CYS A 164 15.37 -0.76 7.83
N LEU A 165 16.51 -0.20 7.43
CA LEU A 165 16.86 0.02 6.02
C LEU A 165 16.79 -1.26 5.18
N SER A 166 17.11 -2.42 5.74
CA SER A 166 17.08 -3.70 5.02
C SER A 166 15.66 -4.21 4.77
N VAL A 167 14.73 -4.00 5.71
CA VAL A 167 13.32 -4.36 5.56
C VAL A 167 12.66 -3.43 4.54
N ILE A 168 12.85 -2.11 4.69
CA ILE A 168 12.34 -1.12 3.73
C ILE A 168 12.84 -1.42 2.31
N ALA A 169 14.13 -1.73 2.15
CA ALA A 169 14.70 -2.06 0.85
C ALA A 169 14.07 -3.32 0.22
N GLN A 170 13.80 -4.33 1.04
CA GLN A 170 13.18 -5.58 0.59
C GLN A 170 11.70 -5.39 0.22
N GLU A 171 10.94 -4.64 1.01
CA GLU A 171 9.51 -4.40 0.81
C GLU A 171 9.21 -3.51 -0.40
N HIS A 172 10.18 -2.68 -0.80
CA HIS A 172 10.05 -1.73 -1.90
C HIS A 172 10.91 -2.06 -3.12
N ASP A 173 11.38 -3.30 -3.27
CA ASP A 173 12.20 -3.77 -4.38
C ASP A 173 13.37 -2.85 -4.75
N THR A 174 14.01 -2.27 -3.72
CA THR A 174 15.17 -1.40 -3.86
C THR A 174 16.37 -1.95 -3.08
N SER A 175 17.50 -1.26 -3.10
CA SER A 175 18.68 -1.65 -2.35
C SER A 175 18.99 -0.70 -1.20
N VAL A 176 19.52 -1.22 -0.09
CA VAL A 176 20.01 -0.40 1.04
C VAL A 176 21.02 0.64 0.55
N ALA A 177 21.88 0.28 -0.41
CA ALA A 177 22.85 1.19 -0.99
C ALA A 177 22.19 2.37 -1.76
N ALA A 178 21.09 2.09 -2.49
CA ALA A 178 20.33 3.14 -3.16
C ALA A 178 19.66 4.09 -2.15
N ILE A 179 19.05 3.55 -1.10
CA ILE A 179 18.44 4.36 -0.02
C ILE A 179 19.50 5.26 0.62
N ILE A 180 20.67 4.72 0.96
CA ILE A 180 21.78 5.49 1.56
C ILE A 180 22.20 6.63 0.62
N ALA A 181 22.39 6.33 -0.67
CA ALA A 181 22.86 7.31 -1.65
C ALA A 181 21.85 8.44 -1.88
N LEU A 182 20.56 8.12 -2.00
CA LEU A 182 19.50 9.09 -2.24
C LEU A 182 19.26 10.01 -1.04
N ASN A 183 19.44 9.51 0.18
CA ASN A 183 19.15 10.25 1.41
C ASN A 183 20.41 10.81 2.10
N GLY A 184 21.58 10.59 1.55
CA GLY A 184 22.84 11.07 2.13
C GLY A 184 23.13 10.47 3.51
N LEU A 185 22.71 9.21 3.76
CA LEU A 185 22.92 8.52 5.02
C LEU A 185 24.38 8.12 5.18
N SER A 186 24.84 7.99 6.42
CA SER A 186 26.25 7.72 6.75
C SER A 186 26.70 6.29 6.43
N GLY A 187 25.78 5.34 6.25
CA GLY A 187 26.05 3.94 5.95
C GLY A 187 24.87 3.03 6.32
N GLU A 188 25.06 1.73 6.19
CA GLU A 188 24.03 0.70 6.49
C GLU A 188 23.56 0.70 7.95
N ASP A 189 24.43 1.14 8.87
CA ASP A 189 24.13 1.30 10.30
C ASP A 189 23.57 2.68 10.66
N ALA A 190 23.13 3.48 9.67
CA ALA A 190 22.53 4.78 9.94
C ALA A 190 21.27 4.62 10.78
N VAL A 191 21.15 5.44 11.82
CA VAL A 191 19.95 5.47 12.67
C VAL A 191 18.87 6.22 11.91
N ILE A 192 17.73 5.56 11.70
CA ILE A 192 16.51 6.14 11.14
C ILE A 192 15.44 6.21 12.23
N SER A 193 14.55 7.17 12.16
CA SER A 193 13.53 7.39 13.19
C SER A 193 12.13 7.33 12.56
N ALA A 194 11.18 6.71 13.25
CA ALA A 194 9.79 6.69 12.82
C ALA A 194 9.25 8.12 12.66
N GLY A 195 8.54 8.38 11.55
CA GLY A 195 8.03 9.68 11.15
C GLY A 195 9.01 10.54 10.34
N GLU A 196 10.26 10.09 10.10
CA GLU A 196 11.16 10.71 9.13
C GLU A 196 10.83 10.20 7.72
N GLU A 197 11.09 11.04 6.71
CA GLU A 197 10.88 10.71 5.30
C GLU A 197 12.17 10.20 4.66
N LEU A 198 12.05 9.12 3.90
CA LEU A 198 13.11 8.59 3.04
C LEU A 198 12.71 8.67 1.57
N ILE A 199 13.65 9.02 0.71
CA ILE A 199 13.49 8.90 -0.74
C ILE A 199 13.92 7.49 -1.13
N LEU A 200 12.99 6.73 -1.72
CA LEU A 200 13.25 5.40 -2.26
C LEU A 200 13.27 5.48 -3.78
N SER A 201 14.23 4.79 -4.42
CA SER A 201 14.16 4.51 -5.86
C SER A 201 13.46 3.17 -6.02
N VAL A 202 12.27 3.19 -6.60
CA VAL A 202 11.44 2.00 -6.81
C VAL A 202 11.14 1.83 -8.29
N PRO A 203 11.13 0.59 -8.81
CA PRO A 203 10.69 0.34 -10.17
C PRO A 203 9.18 0.61 -10.25
N GLN A 204 8.78 1.55 -11.08
CA GLN A 204 7.38 1.90 -11.29
C GLN A 204 7.16 2.28 -12.76
N PRO A 205 6.07 1.85 -13.41
CA PRO A 205 5.69 2.33 -14.74
C PRO A 205 5.17 3.77 -14.66
N ASP A 206 5.06 4.45 -15.82
CA ASP A 206 4.48 5.80 -15.89
C ASP A 206 2.95 5.78 -15.65
N ILE A 207 2.31 4.62 -15.82
CA ILE A 207 0.88 4.39 -15.52
C ILE A 207 0.72 3.09 -14.74
N SER A 208 -0.01 3.16 -13.64
CA SER A 208 -0.30 2.04 -12.77
C SER A 208 -1.79 1.77 -12.72
N LEU A 209 -2.15 0.49 -12.59
CA LEU A 209 -3.52 0.05 -12.42
C LEU A 209 -3.74 -0.42 -10.99
N ARG A 210 -4.74 0.16 -10.33
CA ARG A 210 -5.26 -0.32 -9.05
C ARG A 210 -6.53 -1.10 -9.29
N ILE A 211 -6.58 -2.32 -8.76
CA ILE A 211 -7.70 -3.23 -8.91
C ILE A 211 -8.15 -3.68 -7.54
N SER A 212 -9.44 -3.53 -7.25
CA SER A 212 -10.08 -4.10 -6.06
C SER A 212 -10.91 -5.30 -6.48
N GLU A 213 -10.59 -6.47 -5.94
CA GLU A 213 -11.21 -7.74 -6.28
C GLU A 213 -11.91 -8.35 -5.07
N GLY A 214 -13.16 -8.76 -5.25
CA GLY A 214 -13.91 -9.55 -4.28
C GLY A 214 -13.52 -11.02 -4.37
N VAL A 215 -13.06 -11.60 -3.25
CA VAL A 215 -12.72 -13.02 -3.17
C VAL A 215 -13.44 -13.68 -1.99
N VAL A 216 -13.86 -14.93 -2.20
CA VAL A 216 -14.51 -15.76 -1.16
C VAL A 216 -13.70 -17.05 -1.05
N TYR A 217 -13.29 -17.38 0.17
CA TYR A 217 -12.58 -18.62 0.45
C TYR A 217 -12.81 -19.10 1.87
N GLU A 218 -12.52 -20.35 2.12
CA GLU A 218 -12.58 -20.95 3.44
C GLU A 218 -11.19 -21.01 4.06
N GLU A 219 -11.10 -20.72 5.36
CA GLU A 219 -9.84 -20.76 6.09
C GLU A 219 -10.02 -21.32 7.51
N ASP A 220 -8.97 -21.89 8.03
CA ASP A 220 -8.86 -22.25 9.43
C ASP A 220 -8.52 -21.00 10.26
N TYR A 221 -9.19 -20.84 11.41
CA TYR A 221 -8.90 -19.75 12.32
C TYR A 221 -8.78 -20.24 13.76
N THR A 222 -8.07 -19.49 14.58
CA THR A 222 -7.97 -19.72 16.02
C THR A 222 -8.53 -18.52 16.76
N ALA A 223 -9.34 -18.78 17.78
CA ALA A 223 -9.83 -17.73 18.67
C ALA A 223 -8.67 -17.12 19.47
N GLU A 224 -8.77 -15.84 19.80
CA GLU A 224 -7.80 -15.18 20.66
C GLU A 224 -7.70 -15.92 22.01
N PRO A 225 -6.46 -16.16 22.53
CA PRO A 225 -6.29 -16.87 23.78
C PRO A 225 -6.84 -16.07 24.96
N GLU A 226 -7.51 -16.78 25.87
CA GLU A 226 -7.93 -16.23 27.15
C GLU A 226 -6.74 -16.16 28.10
N ILE A 227 -6.38 -14.94 28.52
CA ILE A 227 -5.24 -14.71 29.40
C ILE A 227 -5.69 -14.68 30.87
N VAL A 228 -5.16 -15.61 31.66
CA VAL A 228 -5.32 -15.65 33.12
C VAL A 228 -4.11 -14.95 33.73
N PRO A 229 -4.28 -13.81 34.42
CA PRO A 229 -3.16 -13.08 34.99
C PRO A 229 -2.58 -13.77 36.23
N ASN A 230 -1.25 -13.84 36.34
CA ASN A 230 -0.54 -14.31 37.51
C ASN A 230 0.38 -13.23 38.08
N ASP A 231 -0.01 -12.65 39.20
CA ASP A 231 0.74 -11.57 39.85
C ASP A 231 2.06 -12.02 40.50
N SER A 232 2.32 -13.32 40.51
CA SER A 232 3.57 -13.86 41.06
C SER A 232 4.67 -14.01 40.01
N TRP A 233 4.32 -14.03 38.73
CA TRP A 233 5.21 -14.29 37.61
C TRP A 233 5.58 -13.00 36.86
N TYR A 234 6.73 -13.08 36.18
CA TYR A 234 7.11 -12.01 35.26
C TYR A 234 6.34 -12.10 33.95
N THR A 235 6.21 -10.98 33.22
CA THR A 235 5.55 -10.93 31.90
C THR A 235 6.21 -11.81 30.84
N THR A 236 7.40 -12.30 31.09
CA THR A 236 8.13 -13.29 30.28
C THR A 236 7.73 -14.73 30.55
N ASP A 237 7.00 -14.97 31.65
CA ASP A 237 6.63 -16.31 32.08
C ASP A 237 5.17 -16.58 31.70
N GLU A 238 4.95 -17.64 30.94
CA GLU A 238 3.62 -18.09 30.55
C GLU A 238 3.53 -19.61 30.50
N VAL A 239 2.31 -20.10 30.75
CA VAL A 239 2.01 -21.53 30.67
C VAL A 239 0.62 -21.71 30.03
N VAL A 240 0.51 -22.67 29.12
CA VAL A 240 -0.79 -23.06 28.52
C VAL A 240 -1.51 -23.99 29.50
N LEU A 241 -2.63 -23.51 30.07
CA LEU A 241 -3.49 -24.29 30.97
C LEU A 241 -4.43 -25.23 30.21
N ALA A 242 -4.96 -24.75 29.07
CA ALA A 242 -5.78 -25.55 28.17
C ALA A 242 -5.46 -25.17 26.73
N GLY A 243 -5.29 -26.17 25.88
CA GLY A 243 -5.14 -25.95 24.43
C GLY A 243 -6.46 -25.52 23.82
N GLY A 244 -6.40 -24.57 22.84
CA GLY A 244 -7.54 -24.23 22.02
C GLY A 244 -7.78 -25.25 20.90
N THR A 245 -8.89 -25.11 20.22
CA THR A 245 -9.20 -25.86 18.98
C THR A 245 -9.27 -24.89 17.82
N THR A 246 -8.83 -25.36 16.65
CA THR A 246 -8.99 -24.62 15.40
C THR A 246 -10.44 -24.67 14.97
N GLY A 247 -11.01 -23.54 14.57
CA GLY A 247 -12.29 -23.43 13.89
C GLY A 247 -12.09 -23.31 12.39
N HIS A 248 -13.19 -23.34 11.66
CA HIS A 248 -13.23 -23.20 10.21
C HIS A 248 -14.26 -22.14 9.83
N ARG A 249 -13.93 -21.22 8.93
CA ARG A 249 -14.81 -20.13 8.50
C ARG A 249 -14.70 -19.87 7.02
N GLU A 250 -15.78 -19.42 6.41
CA GLU A 250 -15.79 -18.78 5.10
C GLU A 250 -15.60 -17.28 5.29
N VAL A 251 -14.70 -16.69 4.50
CA VAL A 251 -14.40 -15.24 4.53
C VAL A 251 -14.64 -14.62 3.18
N ASN A 252 -15.24 -13.43 3.18
CA ASN A 252 -15.39 -12.56 2.03
C ASN A 252 -14.41 -11.40 2.22
N MET A 253 -13.48 -11.26 1.29
CA MET A 253 -12.41 -10.28 1.33
C MET A 253 -12.48 -9.37 0.12
N VAL A 254 -12.08 -8.12 0.28
CA VAL A 254 -11.64 -7.27 -0.83
C VAL A 254 -10.12 -7.22 -0.80
N VAL A 255 -9.52 -7.60 -1.89
CA VAL A 255 -8.07 -7.54 -2.10
C VAL A 255 -7.79 -6.44 -3.11
N THR A 256 -7.01 -5.45 -2.71
CA THR A 256 -6.59 -4.37 -3.60
C THR A 256 -5.15 -4.63 -4.04
N THR A 257 -4.95 -4.61 -5.33
CA THR A 257 -3.61 -4.75 -5.94
C THR A 257 -3.27 -3.50 -6.74
N GLU A 258 -1.98 -3.18 -6.79
CA GLU A 258 -1.42 -2.17 -7.69
C GLU A 258 -0.36 -2.83 -8.57
N ASN A 259 -0.58 -2.80 -9.88
CA ASN A 259 0.23 -3.53 -10.86
C ASN A 259 0.43 -5.03 -10.52
N GLY A 260 -0.61 -5.66 -9.95
CA GLY A 260 -0.58 -7.08 -9.53
C GLY A 260 0.08 -7.35 -8.18
N ILE A 261 0.59 -6.34 -7.50
CA ILE A 261 1.13 -6.45 -6.13
C ILE A 261 0.03 -6.10 -5.13
N GLU A 262 -0.24 -6.98 -4.17
CA GLU A 262 -1.23 -6.73 -3.13
C GLU A 262 -0.78 -5.59 -2.21
N THR A 263 -1.61 -4.55 -2.12
CA THR A 263 -1.37 -3.36 -1.28
C THR A 263 -2.30 -3.32 -0.06
N GLU A 264 -3.49 -3.90 -0.19
CA GLU A 264 -4.48 -3.91 0.90
C GLU A 264 -5.34 -5.17 0.84
N ARG A 265 -5.74 -5.66 2.01
CA ARG A 265 -6.67 -6.77 2.16
C ARG A 265 -7.64 -6.47 3.31
N SER A 266 -8.91 -6.39 3.00
CA SER A 266 -9.96 -6.07 3.95
C SER A 266 -11.01 -7.17 4.02
N MET A 267 -11.30 -7.66 5.23
CA MET A 267 -12.39 -8.62 5.46
C MET A 267 -13.72 -7.86 5.54
N ILE A 268 -14.65 -8.19 4.64
CA ILE A 268 -15.99 -7.62 4.62
C ILE A 268 -16.95 -8.41 5.49
N HIS A 269 -16.90 -9.74 5.38
CA HIS A 269 -17.80 -10.62 6.08
C HIS A 269 -17.14 -11.96 6.40
N GLN A 270 -17.64 -12.64 7.44
CA GLN A 270 -17.25 -14.01 7.74
C GLN A 270 -18.46 -14.83 8.17
N THR A 271 -18.48 -16.08 7.77
CA THR A 271 -19.47 -17.07 8.23
C THR A 271 -18.72 -18.17 8.96
N ILE A 272 -19.02 -18.37 10.24
CA ILE A 272 -18.41 -19.43 11.04
C ILE A 272 -19.04 -20.77 10.66
N LEU A 273 -18.26 -21.68 10.11
CA LEU A 273 -18.66 -23.05 9.77
C LEU A 273 -18.43 -24.01 10.93
N THR A 274 -17.33 -23.85 11.64
CA THR A 274 -17.00 -24.59 12.85
C THR A 274 -16.39 -23.63 13.88
N GLU A 275 -16.92 -23.65 15.10
CA GLU A 275 -16.42 -22.81 16.19
C GLU A 275 -15.00 -23.18 16.61
N SER A 276 -14.18 -22.17 16.84
CA SER A 276 -12.87 -22.27 17.50
C SER A 276 -13.06 -22.13 19.01
N THR A 277 -12.32 -22.89 19.81
CA THR A 277 -12.25 -22.64 21.25
C THR A 277 -10.91 -21.97 21.58
N PRO A 278 -10.91 -20.91 22.42
CA PRO A 278 -9.67 -20.22 22.78
C PRO A 278 -8.75 -21.12 23.60
N ALA A 279 -7.45 -20.97 23.43
CA ALA A 279 -6.47 -21.48 24.38
C ALA A 279 -6.54 -20.66 25.68
N VAL A 280 -6.35 -21.29 26.84
CA VAL A 280 -6.26 -20.59 28.11
C VAL A 280 -4.79 -20.56 28.53
N ILE A 281 -4.23 -19.34 28.63
CA ILE A 281 -2.80 -19.11 28.93
C ILE A 281 -2.69 -18.32 30.22
N GLU A 282 -2.02 -18.88 31.22
CA GLU A 282 -1.64 -18.14 32.41
C GLU A 282 -0.35 -17.36 32.11
N ARG A 283 -0.38 -16.04 32.30
CA ARG A 283 0.73 -15.13 32.01
C ARG A 283 1.02 -14.22 33.19
N GLY A 284 2.32 -14.04 33.46
CA GLY A 284 2.78 -13.14 34.51
C GLY A 284 2.44 -11.67 34.26
N THR A 285 2.22 -10.92 35.33
CA THR A 285 1.91 -9.47 35.28
C THR A 285 3.10 -8.61 35.76
N LYS A 286 4.10 -9.20 36.42
CA LYS A 286 5.26 -8.45 36.90
C LYS A 286 6.18 -8.07 35.75
N ILE A 287 6.51 -6.79 35.65
CA ILE A 287 7.54 -6.33 34.72
C ILE A 287 8.90 -6.82 35.22
N PRO A 288 9.67 -7.57 34.38
CA PRO A 288 11.01 -8.01 34.79
C PRO A 288 11.91 -6.81 35.08
N PRO A 289 12.80 -6.89 36.07
CA PRO A 289 13.71 -5.80 36.37
C PRO A 289 14.61 -5.52 35.16
N THR A 290 14.76 -4.26 34.82
CA THR A 290 15.62 -3.79 33.72
C THR A 290 17.10 -4.10 33.91
N TYR A 291 17.48 -4.46 35.14
CA TYR A 291 18.86 -4.79 35.51
C TYR A 291 18.98 -6.24 35.92
N ILE A 292 19.86 -6.96 35.23
CA ILE A 292 20.28 -8.32 35.61
C ILE A 292 21.53 -8.18 36.51
N LYS A 293 21.52 -8.86 37.65
CA LYS A 293 22.76 -9.00 38.43
C LYS A 293 23.80 -9.68 37.55
N PRO A 294 25.02 -9.13 37.43
CA PRO A 294 26.04 -9.68 36.55
C PRO A 294 26.51 -11.09 36.99
N LEU A 295 26.18 -11.50 38.21
CA LEU A 295 26.57 -12.79 38.80
C LEU A 295 25.43 -13.37 39.62
N ILE A 296 25.19 -14.66 39.48
CA ILE A 296 24.26 -15.41 40.36
C ILE A 296 24.93 -15.65 41.71
N GLY A 297 24.34 -15.17 42.78
CA GLY A 297 24.90 -15.25 44.14
C GLY A 297 25.91 -14.14 44.42
N GLY A 298 26.68 -14.31 45.50
CA GLY A 298 27.65 -13.30 45.94
C GLY A 298 27.02 -12.07 46.61
N ARG A 299 27.89 -11.14 47.00
CA ARG A 299 27.49 -9.86 47.63
C ARG A 299 28.30 -8.70 47.06
N VAL A 300 27.75 -7.51 47.11
CA VAL A 300 28.51 -6.29 46.84
C VAL A 300 29.56 -6.12 47.93
N SER A 301 30.83 -6.22 47.58
CA SER A 301 31.96 -6.03 48.47
C SER A 301 32.41 -4.58 48.52
N SER A 302 32.12 -3.80 47.47
CA SER A 302 32.43 -2.37 47.46
C SER A 302 31.54 -1.65 46.43
N GLY A 303 30.98 -0.52 46.82
CA GLY A 303 30.17 0.33 45.98
C GLY A 303 30.96 1.39 45.19
N PHE A 304 30.27 2.05 44.27
CA PHE A 304 30.78 3.25 43.58
C PHE A 304 30.98 4.38 44.56
N GLY A 305 32.09 5.10 44.47
CA GLY A 305 32.35 6.28 45.30
C GLY A 305 33.81 6.49 45.69
N ARG A 306 34.08 7.57 46.45
CA ARG A 306 35.42 7.87 46.95
C ARG A 306 35.78 6.97 48.16
N ARG A 307 36.96 6.34 48.07
CA ARG A 307 37.54 5.55 49.15
C ARG A 307 39.07 5.65 49.13
N TRP A 308 39.68 5.74 50.29
CA TRP A 308 41.15 5.85 50.49
C TRP A 308 41.80 6.89 49.52
N GLY A 309 41.14 8.03 49.37
CA GLY A 309 41.66 9.13 48.52
C GLY A 309 41.50 8.96 47.01
N ARG A 310 40.92 7.86 46.52
CA ARG A 310 40.67 7.59 45.12
C ARG A 310 39.20 7.38 44.83
N MET A 311 38.76 7.69 43.59
CA MET A 311 37.43 7.44 43.15
C MET A 311 37.31 6.00 42.64
N HIS A 312 36.43 5.18 43.24
CA HIS A 312 36.04 3.89 42.72
C HIS A 312 34.89 4.08 41.70
N LYS A 313 35.20 3.78 40.45
CA LYS A 313 34.26 4.01 39.32
C LYS A 313 33.40 2.80 38.99
N GLY A 314 33.34 1.80 39.86
CA GLY A 314 32.60 0.56 39.65
C GLY A 314 31.97 0.05 40.95
N ILE A 315 31.33 -1.11 40.87
CA ILE A 315 30.82 -1.89 41.98
C ILE A 315 31.59 -3.23 41.98
N ASP A 316 32.26 -3.55 43.10
CA ASP A 316 32.92 -4.83 43.27
C ASP A 316 31.92 -5.84 43.83
N TRP A 317 31.82 -6.98 43.16
CA TRP A 317 30.98 -8.09 43.56
C TRP A 317 31.81 -9.31 43.93
N ALA A 318 31.72 -9.72 45.17
CA ALA A 318 32.45 -10.89 45.66
C ALA A 318 31.56 -12.14 45.56
N CYS A 319 31.99 -13.11 44.76
CA CYS A 319 31.40 -14.44 44.71
C CYS A 319 32.28 -15.45 45.44
N PRO A 320 31.68 -16.50 46.07
CA PRO A 320 32.43 -17.67 46.51
C PRO A 320 33.14 -18.31 45.33
N THR A 321 34.36 -18.84 45.59
CA THR A 321 35.24 -19.45 44.56
C THR A 321 34.77 -20.81 44.03
N GLU A 322 33.62 -21.31 44.47
CA GLU A 322 33.10 -22.65 44.17
C GLU A 322 31.76 -22.61 43.38
N ILE A 323 31.55 -21.63 42.50
CA ILE A 323 30.45 -21.68 41.53
C ILE A 323 31.11 -21.93 40.18
N GLY A 324 31.30 -23.23 39.88
CA GLY A 324 31.65 -23.73 38.56
C GLY A 324 30.44 -23.92 37.69
#